data_cde168338ae9d69d6bae7c385f5a8ac1
#
_entry.id   cde168338ae9d69d6bae7c385f5a8ac1
#
_cell.length_a   1.000
_cell.length_b   1.000
_cell.length_c   1.000
_cell.angle_alpha   90.00
_cell.angle_beta   90.00
_cell.angle_gamma   90.00
#
_symmetry.space_group_name_H-M   'P 1'
#
loop_
_entity.id
_entity.type
_entity.pdbx_description
1 polymer ?
#
loop_
_entity_poly.entity_id
_entity_poly.type
_entity_poly.pdbx_seq_one_letter_code
_entity_poly.pdbx_strand_id
1 'polypeptide(L)'
;MKSHIFCVAILCALVIGTAAEATTGVDSIRISQIDGSSLLINQRVRVYLSATDSGGNPVTDLGKETFTLTETAGRGPERPREILSFNQGINANEGINLLLILDNSGSMYWDGSGRVKDSSDPMDWRVTYAKDAILSLLNEIKNPLDKVGLLTFNVKIQKVIRPSDDKGRIGTALEETVKPSEEEAYTELYETVYNGVNYIRGFKGRRVIVVLSDGQNFPMKNNPAFTKRRRIEGAIDAAQREGISVFTIGLSTKADRTNLSKIARETGGAFFTVYDPQELKGLYSLIRNQILNEYLVTYAAAMDPAEKKLVRVRARDGERLEAERLYFSATLFGIPVKELRYPLFLFAPAALVLLFLLSRVRFIYRKAAPTLSVLTVAGKKARARGRTIALGAGKTQVTIGGSDADDLTISGDPKVRLTEMAVERKGGVYTLKAEKSPVTVNNRAVKTRVLKSGDVIRVGDTTVVFDEGRVGDAGK
;
A
#
# COMPACT_ATOMS: atom_id res chain seq x y z
N MET A 1 -29.11 88.86 43.06
CA MET A 1 -30.16 87.80 42.96
C MET A 1 -30.27 87.40 41.50
N LYS A 2 -29.77 86.27 41.16
CA LYS A 2 -30.17 85.34 40.12
C LYS A 2 -29.01 84.33 39.88
N SER A 3 -29.25 83.17 40.34
CA SER A 3 -28.37 81.98 40.32
C SER A 3 -28.30 81.48 38.86
N HIS A 4 -27.11 81.26 38.34
CA HIS A 4 -26.89 80.47 37.11
C HIS A 4 -26.24 79.12 37.48
N ILE A 5 -27.03 78.09 37.35
CA ILE A 5 -26.60 76.69 37.44
C ILE A 5 -25.97 76.31 36.11
N PHE A 6 -24.66 75.98 36.10
CA PHE A 6 -23.94 75.45 34.96
C PHE A 6 -24.05 73.92 34.98
N CYS A 7 -24.81 73.41 34.01
CA CYS A 7 -24.84 71.98 33.73
C CYS A 7 -23.64 71.59 32.89
N VAL A 8 -22.69 70.80 33.46
CA VAL A 8 -21.60 70.23 32.73
C VAL A 8 -22.10 68.85 32.22
N ALA A 9 -22.38 68.79 30.92
CA ALA A 9 -22.66 67.47 30.25
C ALA A 9 -21.33 66.79 29.94
N ILE A 10 -21.06 65.67 30.65
CA ILE A 10 -19.94 64.77 30.34
C ILE A 10 -20.35 63.95 29.15
N LEU A 11 -19.73 64.19 27.96
CA LEU A 11 -19.87 63.42 26.73
C LEU A 11 -18.91 62.19 26.85
N CYS A 12 -19.46 61.03 27.27
CA CYS A 12 -18.74 59.74 27.13
C CYS A 12 -18.66 59.36 25.64
N ALA A 13 -17.52 59.63 25.02
CA ALA A 13 -17.20 59.07 23.74
C ALA A 13 -16.93 57.56 23.86
N LEU A 14 -17.90 56.77 23.45
CA LEU A 14 -17.70 55.33 23.24
C LEU A 14 -16.75 55.16 22.07
N VAL A 15 -15.48 54.90 22.34
CA VAL A 15 -14.54 54.43 21.32
C VAL A 15 -14.92 52.97 21.06
N ILE A 16 -15.76 52.76 20.05
CA ILE A 16 -15.93 51.43 19.43
C ILE A 16 -14.63 51.14 18.71
N GLY A 17 -13.72 50.45 19.39
CA GLY A 17 -12.55 49.87 18.74
C GLY A 17 -13.05 48.84 17.74
N THR A 18 -13.04 49.18 16.47
CA THR A 18 -13.09 48.17 15.42
C THR A 18 -11.83 47.32 15.61
N ALA A 19 -11.98 46.12 16.13
CA ALA A 19 -10.92 45.12 16.04
C ALA A 19 -10.60 45.01 14.55
N ALA A 20 -9.45 45.51 14.16
CA ALA A 20 -8.90 45.23 12.83
C ALA A 20 -8.77 43.68 12.80
N GLU A 21 -9.61 43.03 12.02
CA GLU A 21 -9.40 41.64 11.68
C GLU A 21 -8.01 41.56 11.05
N ALA A 22 -7.09 40.90 11.74
CA ALA A 22 -5.76 40.66 11.20
C ALA A 22 -5.96 39.78 9.97
N THR A 23 -5.72 40.34 8.79
CA THR A 23 -5.69 39.58 7.55
C THR A 23 -4.61 38.52 7.71
N THR A 24 -4.96 37.25 7.62
CA THR A 24 -4.03 36.12 7.83
C THR A 24 -2.95 36.04 6.75
N GLY A 25 -3.02 36.91 5.73
CA GLY A 25 -2.11 36.87 4.57
C GLY A 25 -2.28 35.63 3.71
N VAL A 26 -3.34 34.87 3.93
CA VAL A 26 -3.67 33.69 3.11
C VAL A 26 -4.41 34.16 1.85
N ASP A 27 -3.87 33.80 0.69
CA ASP A 27 -4.48 34.08 -0.62
C ASP A 27 -5.16 32.80 -1.20
N SER A 28 -4.65 31.64 -0.85
CA SER A 28 -5.20 30.37 -1.33
C SER A 28 -5.12 29.27 -0.30
N ILE A 29 -6.18 28.44 -0.23
CA ILE A 29 -6.17 27.18 0.52
C ILE A 29 -6.46 26.02 -0.42
N ARG A 30 -5.86 24.86 -0.13
CA ARG A 30 -6.02 23.66 -0.95
C ARG A 30 -5.93 22.40 -0.11
N ILE A 31 -6.88 21.48 -0.28
CA ILE A 31 -6.78 20.13 0.29
C ILE A 31 -5.88 19.29 -0.62
N SER A 32 -4.65 19.06 -0.19
CA SER A 32 -3.64 18.35 -0.98
C SER A 32 -3.76 16.81 -0.87
N GLN A 33 -4.19 16.30 0.28
CA GLN A 33 -4.44 14.85 0.48
C GLN A 33 -5.54 14.64 1.50
N ILE A 34 -6.33 13.58 1.32
CA ILE A 34 -7.21 13.03 2.36
C ILE A 34 -6.81 11.58 2.59
N ASP A 35 -6.53 11.25 3.85
CA ASP A 35 -6.22 9.90 4.28
C ASP A 35 -7.35 9.36 5.16
N GLY A 36 -8.15 8.48 4.58
CA GLY A 36 -9.25 7.78 5.24
C GLY A 36 -8.88 6.40 5.78
N SER A 37 -7.61 6.03 5.80
CA SER A 37 -7.16 4.68 6.21
C SER A 37 -7.59 4.31 7.63
N SER A 38 -7.73 5.28 8.51
CA SER A 38 -8.17 5.11 9.89
C SER A 38 -9.69 5.17 10.10
N LEU A 39 -10.47 5.43 9.05
CA LEU A 39 -11.92 5.65 9.15
C LEU A 39 -12.65 4.48 9.81
N LEU A 40 -12.38 3.25 9.39
CA LEU A 40 -13.03 2.05 9.93
C LEU A 40 -12.56 1.67 11.34
N ILE A 41 -11.35 2.11 11.73
CA ILE A 41 -10.74 1.74 13.02
C ILE A 41 -11.21 2.67 14.14
N ASN A 42 -11.17 3.99 13.89
CA ASN A 42 -11.41 4.99 14.93
C ASN A 42 -12.25 6.18 14.46
N GLN A 43 -12.91 6.09 13.31
CA GLN A 43 -13.76 7.12 12.71
C GLN A 43 -13.04 8.45 12.48
N ARG A 44 -11.73 8.40 12.21
CA ARG A 44 -10.91 9.59 11.97
C ARG A 44 -10.46 9.65 10.52
N VAL A 45 -10.48 10.86 9.99
CA VAL A 45 -9.94 11.17 8.66
C VAL A 45 -8.89 12.26 8.82
N ARG A 46 -7.78 12.11 8.13
CA ARG A 46 -6.66 13.04 8.11
C ARG A 46 -6.72 13.83 6.79
N VAL A 47 -6.71 15.15 6.90
CA VAL A 47 -6.73 16.08 5.76
C VAL A 47 -5.44 16.87 5.77
N TYR A 48 -4.70 16.82 4.69
CA TYR A 48 -3.51 17.65 4.47
C TYR A 48 -3.96 18.93 3.76
N LEU A 49 -3.77 20.07 4.42
CA LEU A 49 -4.21 21.37 3.97
C LEU A 49 -3.00 22.27 3.70
N SER A 50 -2.91 22.79 2.50
CA SER A 50 -1.94 23.81 2.12
C SER A 50 -2.61 25.18 2.18
N ALA A 51 -1.98 26.15 2.85
CA ALA A 51 -2.35 27.55 2.84
C ALA A 51 -1.17 28.34 2.27
N THR A 52 -1.40 29.19 1.26
CA THR A 52 -0.35 29.95 0.59
C THR A 52 -0.72 31.42 0.44
N ASP A 53 0.30 32.27 0.41
CA ASP A 53 0.19 33.69 0.04
C ASP A 53 0.06 33.85 -1.49
N SER A 54 -0.03 35.11 -1.96
CA SER A 54 -0.11 35.45 -3.38
C SER A 54 1.15 35.08 -4.18
N GLY A 55 2.29 34.88 -3.51
CA GLY A 55 3.53 34.41 -4.11
C GLY A 55 3.62 32.89 -4.16
N GLY A 56 2.64 32.19 -3.63
CA GLY A 56 2.64 30.71 -3.51
C GLY A 56 3.48 30.18 -2.36
N ASN A 57 4.02 31.03 -1.47
CA ASN A 57 4.75 30.61 -0.30
C ASN A 57 3.79 30.09 0.77
N PRO A 58 4.17 29.07 1.55
CA PRO A 58 3.34 28.56 2.63
C PRO A 58 3.13 29.66 3.70
N VAL A 59 1.88 29.83 4.09
CA VAL A 59 1.53 30.63 5.29
C VAL A 59 1.58 29.68 6.48
N THR A 60 2.40 30.03 7.47
CA THR A 60 2.63 29.26 8.68
C THR A 60 1.93 29.91 9.88
N ASP A 61 1.91 29.23 11.00
CA ASP A 61 1.40 29.73 12.29
C ASP A 61 -0.11 30.05 12.34
N LEU A 62 -0.91 29.43 11.44
CA LEU A 62 -2.36 29.49 11.52
C LEU A 62 -2.88 28.54 12.60
N GLY A 63 -3.87 29.00 13.38
CA GLY A 63 -4.55 28.17 14.38
C GLY A 63 -5.73 27.39 13.78
N LYS A 64 -6.21 26.38 14.51
CA LYS A 64 -7.39 25.62 14.08
C LYS A 64 -8.66 26.45 13.97
N GLU A 65 -8.74 27.55 14.73
CA GLU A 65 -9.84 28.50 14.75
C GLU A 65 -9.98 29.30 13.45
N THR A 66 -8.90 29.35 12.65
CA THR A 66 -8.91 29.96 11.32
C THR A 66 -9.79 29.16 10.34
N PHE A 67 -10.03 27.90 10.60
CA PHE A 67 -10.69 27.02 9.66
C PHE A 67 -11.99 26.42 10.19
N THR A 68 -12.94 26.21 9.28
CA THR A 68 -14.13 25.40 9.49
C THR A 68 -14.10 24.23 8.53
N LEU A 69 -14.50 23.05 8.99
CA LEU A 69 -14.55 21.84 8.19
C LEU A 69 -15.96 21.27 8.15
N THR A 70 -16.40 20.93 6.94
CA THR A 70 -17.69 20.27 6.71
C THR A 70 -17.50 19.03 5.86
N GLU A 71 -18.41 18.09 5.99
CA GLU A 71 -18.43 16.84 5.24
C GLU A 71 -19.82 16.61 4.65
N THR A 72 -19.87 16.21 3.37
CA THR A 72 -21.09 15.82 2.65
C THR A 72 -20.96 14.40 2.17
N ALA A 73 -21.88 13.53 2.57
CA ALA A 73 -21.94 12.14 2.14
C ALA A 73 -22.87 12.02 0.91
N GLY A 74 -22.32 11.68 -0.25
CA GLY A 74 -23.07 11.54 -1.50
C GLY A 74 -23.84 12.81 -1.87
N ARG A 75 -25.17 12.71 -1.93
CA ARG A 75 -26.10 13.85 -2.18
C ARG A 75 -26.74 14.39 -0.90
N GLY A 76 -26.22 14.00 0.27
CA GLY A 76 -26.75 14.42 1.57
C GLY A 76 -26.43 15.88 1.88
N PRO A 77 -26.91 16.39 3.03
CA PRO A 77 -26.62 17.76 3.47
C PRO A 77 -25.15 17.90 3.90
N GLU A 78 -24.63 19.08 3.74
CA GLU A 78 -23.36 19.49 4.30
C GLU A 78 -23.46 19.54 5.82
N ARG A 79 -22.55 18.85 6.53
CA ARG A 79 -22.56 18.75 7.99
C ARG A 79 -21.23 19.26 8.57
N PRO A 80 -21.25 20.17 9.54
CA PRO A 80 -20.06 20.58 10.26
C PRO A 80 -19.39 19.39 10.95
N ARG A 81 -18.05 19.38 10.98
CA ARG A 81 -17.25 18.39 11.67
C ARG A 81 -16.29 19.05 12.64
N GLU A 82 -16.13 18.40 13.76
CA GLU A 82 -15.19 18.87 14.79
C GLU A 82 -13.76 18.52 14.39
N ILE A 83 -12.88 19.51 14.39
CA ILE A 83 -11.44 19.35 14.23
C ILE A 83 -10.86 18.85 15.55
N LEU A 84 -10.43 17.59 15.57
CA LEU A 84 -9.86 16.93 16.74
C LEU A 84 -8.41 17.32 17.00
N SER A 85 -7.62 17.43 15.93
CA SER A 85 -6.24 17.93 15.99
C SER A 85 -5.89 18.73 14.75
N PHE A 86 -5.00 19.70 14.93
CA PHE A 86 -4.51 20.59 13.89
C PHE A 86 -3.01 20.79 14.15
N ASN A 87 -2.18 20.26 13.26
CA ASN A 87 -0.73 20.24 13.42
C ASN A 87 -0.06 20.70 12.13
N GLN A 88 1.05 21.43 12.26
CA GLN A 88 1.89 21.85 11.15
C GLN A 88 3.20 21.06 11.11
N GLY A 89 3.82 20.97 9.95
CA GLY A 89 5.16 20.39 9.81
C GLY A 89 5.25 18.88 10.02
N ILE A 90 4.14 18.17 10.05
CA ILE A 90 4.11 16.70 10.23
C ILE A 90 4.92 15.97 9.17
N ASN A 91 4.89 16.46 7.92
CA ASN A 91 5.59 15.83 6.81
C ASN A 91 7.12 15.83 6.98
N ALA A 92 7.66 16.81 7.72
CA ALA A 92 9.07 16.85 8.06
C ALA A 92 9.47 15.69 8.99
N ASN A 93 8.56 15.26 9.86
CA ASN A 93 8.80 14.19 10.85
C ASN A 93 8.43 12.80 10.33
N GLU A 94 7.42 12.68 9.45
CA GLU A 94 6.97 11.40 8.88
C GLU A 94 7.66 11.06 7.56
N GLY A 95 8.29 12.04 6.89
CA GLY A 95 8.87 11.91 5.56
C GLY A 95 7.81 11.95 4.43
N ILE A 96 8.30 12.18 3.21
CA ILE A 96 7.48 12.28 2.00
C ILE A 96 7.83 11.13 1.06
N ASN A 97 6.81 10.50 0.48
CA ASN A 97 6.97 9.54 -0.60
C ASN A 97 6.72 10.26 -1.93
N LEU A 98 7.77 10.60 -2.63
CA LEU A 98 7.77 11.35 -3.88
C LEU A 98 8.00 10.41 -5.06
N LEU A 99 7.13 10.45 -6.06
CA LEU A 99 7.35 9.81 -7.35
C LEU A 99 7.48 10.88 -8.44
N LEU A 100 8.64 10.96 -9.05
CA LEU A 100 8.90 11.80 -10.20
C LEU A 100 8.48 11.04 -11.47
N ILE A 101 7.69 11.66 -12.32
CA ILE A 101 7.28 11.11 -13.62
C ILE A 101 7.86 12.00 -14.69
N LEU A 102 8.82 11.48 -15.45
CA LEU A 102 9.52 12.19 -16.51
C LEU A 102 9.02 11.70 -17.87
N ASP A 103 8.48 12.63 -18.64
CA ASP A 103 8.15 12.44 -20.04
C ASP A 103 9.44 12.27 -20.87
N ASN A 104 9.51 11.21 -21.63
CA ASN A 104 10.59 10.91 -22.58
C ASN A 104 10.04 10.75 -24.02
N SER A 105 8.98 11.49 -24.35
CA SER A 105 8.42 11.51 -25.71
C SER A 105 9.28 12.35 -26.66
N GLY A 106 8.99 12.25 -27.95
CA GLY A 106 9.78 12.92 -28.99
C GLY A 106 9.85 14.45 -28.84
N SER A 107 8.77 15.10 -28.37
CA SER A 107 8.72 16.54 -28.18
C SER A 107 9.61 17.04 -27.02
N MET A 108 10.00 16.18 -26.10
CA MET A 108 10.95 16.51 -25.03
C MET A 108 12.38 16.74 -25.54
N TYR A 109 12.66 16.39 -26.79
CA TYR A 109 13.94 16.62 -27.48
C TYR A 109 13.94 17.85 -28.41
N TRP A 110 12.89 18.67 -28.30
CA TRP A 110 12.85 19.99 -28.90
C TRP A 110 13.51 21.02 -28.00
N ASP A 111 13.85 22.19 -28.56
CA ASP A 111 14.38 23.29 -27.74
C ASP A 111 13.36 23.76 -26.69
N GLY A 112 13.84 24.42 -25.64
CA GLY A 112 13.01 24.92 -24.56
C GLY A 112 11.90 25.88 -25.03
N SER A 113 12.13 26.64 -26.11
CA SER A 113 11.14 27.56 -26.68
C SER A 113 10.07 26.83 -27.52
N GLY A 114 10.33 25.59 -27.93
CA GLY A 114 9.48 24.81 -28.82
C GLY A 114 9.43 25.33 -30.26
N ARG A 115 10.37 26.19 -30.65
CA ARG A 115 10.48 26.75 -32.03
C ARG A 115 11.26 25.83 -32.94
N VAL A 116 12.35 25.27 -32.42
CA VAL A 116 13.22 24.36 -33.15
C VAL A 116 12.85 22.92 -32.77
N LYS A 117 12.34 22.20 -33.72
CA LYS A 117 12.14 20.74 -33.59
C LYS A 117 13.48 20.08 -33.77
N ASP A 118 13.80 19.10 -32.91
CA ASP A 118 15.04 18.32 -32.98
C ASP A 118 16.29 19.21 -32.98
N SER A 119 16.44 20.07 -31.95
CA SER A 119 17.68 20.81 -31.74
C SER A 119 18.87 19.85 -31.79
N SER A 120 19.91 20.24 -32.53
CA SER A 120 21.14 19.46 -32.64
C SER A 120 21.98 19.49 -31.37
N ASP A 121 21.76 20.49 -30.49
CA ASP A 121 22.43 20.62 -29.21
C ASP A 121 21.61 19.92 -28.09
N PRO A 122 22.11 18.82 -27.53
CA PRO A 122 21.47 18.17 -26.39
C PRO A 122 21.24 19.06 -25.17
N MET A 123 22.03 20.13 -25.03
CA MET A 123 21.89 21.06 -23.91
C MET A 123 20.62 21.92 -24.02
N ASP A 124 20.06 22.08 -25.23
CA ASP A 124 18.83 22.83 -25.44
C ASP A 124 17.56 22.00 -25.22
N TRP A 125 17.68 20.68 -25.07
CA TRP A 125 16.52 19.80 -24.97
C TRP A 125 15.79 19.98 -23.63
N ARG A 126 14.46 20.02 -23.68
CA ARG A 126 13.61 20.07 -22.48
C ARG A 126 13.87 18.93 -21.52
N VAL A 127 14.13 17.70 -22.04
CA VAL A 127 14.46 16.54 -21.23
C VAL A 127 15.78 16.73 -20.46
N THR A 128 16.76 17.42 -21.03
CA THR A 128 18.01 17.74 -20.33
C THR A 128 17.75 18.65 -19.14
N TYR A 129 16.99 19.71 -19.34
CA TYR A 129 16.60 20.61 -18.25
C TYR A 129 15.81 19.88 -17.14
N ALA A 130 14.91 18.99 -17.55
CA ALA A 130 14.15 18.18 -16.58
C ALA A 130 15.03 17.23 -15.78
N LYS A 131 16.01 16.58 -16.42
CA LYS A 131 17.00 15.71 -15.74
C LYS A 131 17.84 16.49 -14.75
N ASP A 132 18.39 17.64 -15.15
CA ASP A 132 19.21 18.48 -14.30
C ASP A 132 18.45 18.99 -13.07
N ALA A 133 17.18 19.34 -13.27
CA ALA A 133 16.33 19.78 -12.18
C ALA A 133 15.99 18.63 -11.21
N ILE A 134 15.78 17.40 -11.71
CA ILE A 134 15.61 16.22 -10.87
C ILE A 134 16.86 15.97 -10.05
N LEU A 135 18.04 16.00 -10.66
CA LEU A 135 19.33 15.82 -9.95
C LEU A 135 19.54 16.89 -8.88
N SER A 136 19.17 18.14 -9.19
CA SER A 136 19.23 19.25 -8.23
C SER A 136 18.31 18.99 -7.03
N LEU A 137 17.05 18.58 -7.28
CA LEU A 137 16.11 18.20 -6.23
C LEU A 137 16.68 17.10 -5.34
N LEU A 138 17.22 16.02 -5.93
CA LEU A 138 17.78 14.90 -5.15
C LEU A 138 18.89 15.35 -4.19
N ASN A 139 19.67 16.37 -4.58
CA ASN A 139 20.70 16.96 -3.75
C ASN A 139 20.15 17.83 -2.59
N GLU A 140 18.97 18.41 -2.77
CA GLU A 140 18.30 19.24 -1.75
C GLU A 140 17.55 18.41 -0.70
N ILE A 141 17.15 17.18 -1.02
CA ILE A 141 16.47 16.29 -0.08
C ILE A 141 17.45 15.78 0.96
N LYS A 142 17.36 16.31 2.18
CA LYS A 142 18.26 15.95 3.32
C LYS A 142 17.59 15.05 4.35
N ASN A 143 16.24 15.03 4.42
CA ASN A 143 15.54 14.20 5.38
C ASN A 143 15.70 12.71 5.02
N PRO A 144 16.27 11.87 5.90
CA PRO A 144 16.46 10.45 5.63
C PRO A 144 15.15 9.66 5.53
N LEU A 145 14.04 10.23 6.02
CA LEU A 145 12.72 9.62 5.93
C LEU A 145 12.06 9.85 4.55
N ASP A 146 12.55 10.82 3.78
CA ASP A 146 12.03 11.09 2.44
C ASP A 146 12.45 9.99 1.47
N LYS A 147 11.48 9.44 0.76
CA LYS A 147 11.69 8.43 -0.26
C LYS A 147 11.36 9.00 -1.62
N VAL A 148 12.26 8.79 -2.58
CA VAL A 148 12.09 9.28 -3.95
C VAL A 148 12.11 8.12 -4.92
N GLY A 149 11.20 8.14 -5.88
CA GLY A 149 11.14 7.23 -7.01
C GLY A 149 11.14 7.96 -8.32
N LEU A 150 11.38 7.24 -9.40
CA LEU A 150 11.35 7.76 -10.77
C LEU A 150 10.54 6.82 -11.67
N LEU A 151 9.73 7.41 -12.54
CA LEU A 151 9.09 6.73 -13.64
C LEU A 151 9.39 7.53 -14.90
N THR A 152 9.95 6.90 -15.93
CA THR A 152 10.10 7.51 -17.24
C THR A 152 9.17 6.85 -18.24
N PHE A 153 8.63 7.62 -19.17
CA PHE A 153 7.64 7.11 -20.11
C PHE A 153 7.68 7.83 -21.46
N ASN A 154 7.20 7.14 -22.46
CA ASN A 154 6.86 7.64 -23.78
C ASN A 154 5.59 6.91 -24.28
N VAL A 155 5.66 6.11 -25.33
CA VAL A 155 4.60 5.19 -25.76
C VAL A 155 4.34 4.08 -24.73
N LYS A 156 5.28 3.84 -23.84
CA LYS A 156 5.24 2.84 -22.74
C LYS A 156 5.96 3.35 -21.51
N ILE A 157 5.75 2.70 -20.39
CA ILE A 157 6.57 2.92 -19.20
C ILE A 157 7.93 2.27 -19.43
N GLN A 158 9.00 3.05 -19.37
CA GLN A 158 10.36 2.61 -19.67
C GLN A 158 11.13 2.18 -18.43
N LYS A 159 11.18 3.06 -17.44
CA LYS A 159 11.88 2.82 -16.16
C LYS A 159 10.90 2.97 -15.00
N VAL A 160 11.02 2.14 -13.99
CA VAL A 160 10.26 2.23 -12.75
C VAL A 160 11.20 2.03 -11.58
N ILE A 161 11.43 3.08 -10.81
CA ILE A 161 12.10 3.06 -9.52
C ILE A 161 11.06 3.47 -8.48
N ARG A 162 10.66 2.54 -7.64
CA ARG A 162 9.73 2.83 -6.55
C ARG A 162 10.40 3.72 -5.50
N PRO A 163 9.65 4.59 -4.79
CA PRO A 163 10.22 5.44 -3.76
C PRO A 163 11.07 4.67 -2.76
N SER A 164 12.33 5.08 -2.63
CA SER A 164 13.33 4.54 -1.72
C SER A 164 14.27 5.65 -1.24
N ASP A 165 15.13 5.34 -0.31
CA ASP A 165 16.22 6.22 0.17
C ASP A 165 17.43 6.22 -0.76
N ASP A 166 17.55 5.22 -1.65
CA ASP A 166 18.62 5.10 -2.64
C ASP A 166 18.41 6.04 -3.85
N LYS A 167 18.91 7.26 -3.73
CA LYS A 167 18.83 8.29 -4.78
C LYS A 167 19.78 8.05 -5.96
N GLY A 168 20.86 7.30 -5.74
CA GLY A 168 21.85 7.00 -6.79
C GLY A 168 21.23 6.26 -7.97
N ARG A 169 20.29 5.36 -7.71
CA ARG A 169 19.56 4.64 -8.77
C ARG A 169 18.79 5.56 -9.71
N ILE A 170 18.31 6.70 -9.21
CA ILE A 170 17.60 7.68 -10.03
C ILE A 170 18.59 8.37 -10.97
N GLY A 171 19.76 8.77 -10.47
CA GLY A 171 20.81 9.36 -11.30
C GLY A 171 21.18 8.45 -12.47
N THR A 172 21.49 7.18 -12.20
CA THR A 172 21.80 6.19 -13.24
C THR A 172 20.64 6.03 -14.24
N ALA A 173 19.43 5.96 -13.78
CA ALA A 173 18.26 5.81 -14.68
C ALA A 173 18.04 7.05 -15.57
N LEU A 174 18.34 8.25 -15.08
CA LEU A 174 18.30 9.47 -15.87
C LEU A 174 19.39 9.50 -16.96
N GLU A 175 20.60 9.05 -16.65
CA GLU A 175 21.70 8.90 -17.63
C GLU A 175 21.31 7.90 -18.73
N GLU A 176 20.72 6.77 -18.38
CA GLU A 176 20.26 5.74 -19.31
C GLU A 176 19.02 6.15 -20.13
N THR A 177 18.36 7.26 -19.79
CA THR A 177 17.21 7.75 -20.54
C THR A 177 17.71 8.45 -21.80
N VAL A 178 17.45 7.85 -22.97
CA VAL A 178 17.91 8.32 -24.28
C VAL A 178 16.72 8.73 -25.16
N LYS A 179 17.02 9.47 -26.25
CA LYS A 179 16.02 9.87 -27.23
C LYS A 179 15.32 8.64 -27.81
N PRO A 180 13.96 8.59 -27.81
CA PRO A 180 13.22 7.48 -28.38
C PRO A 180 13.32 7.46 -29.91
N SER A 181 13.09 6.30 -30.51
CA SER A 181 12.85 6.19 -31.94
C SER A 181 11.55 6.90 -32.34
N GLU A 182 11.34 7.16 -33.63
CA GLU A 182 10.10 7.77 -34.12
C GLU A 182 8.86 6.95 -33.77
N GLU A 183 8.97 5.63 -33.76
CA GLU A 183 7.89 4.71 -33.40
C GLU A 183 7.54 4.76 -31.92
N GLU A 184 8.48 5.14 -31.06
CA GLU A 184 8.32 5.26 -29.60
C GLU A 184 8.10 6.71 -29.15
N ALA A 185 8.05 7.69 -30.04
CA ALA A 185 7.99 9.11 -29.74
C ALA A 185 6.63 9.62 -29.22
N TYR A 186 5.65 8.73 -29.02
CA TYR A 186 4.30 9.03 -28.53
C TYR A 186 4.30 9.30 -27.03
N THR A 187 3.17 9.84 -26.51
CA THR A 187 3.03 10.26 -25.12
C THR A 187 1.78 9.65 -24.47
N GLU A 188 1.97 8.66 -23.62
CA GLU A 188 0.88 8.00 -22.86
C GLU A 188 0.76 8.57 -21.43
N LEU A 189 0.52 9.87 -21.33
CA LEU A 189 0.53 10.61 -20.07
C LEU A 189 -0.51 10.10 -19.07
N TYR A 190 -1.78 9.93 -19.48
CA TYR A 190 -2.85 9.58 -18.53
C TYR A 190 -2.70 8.15 -18.01
N GLU A 191 -2.25 7.22 -18.85
CA GLU A 191 -1.96 5.85 -18.43
C GLU A 191 -0.78 5.82 -17.46
N THR A 192 0.23 6.67 -17.70
CA THR A 192 1.42 6.77 -16.86
C THR A 192 1.09 7.33 -15.49
N VAL A 193 0.28 8.40 -15.41
CA VAL A 193 -0.17 8.96 -14.11
C VAL A 193 -0.96 7.91 -13.33
N TYR A 194 -1.87 7.17 -13.98
CA TYR A 194 -2.61 6.09 -13.33
C TYR A 194 -1.68 5.00 -12.78
N ASN A 195 -0.70 4.56 -13.54
CA ASN A 195 0.27 3.57 -13.09
C ASN A 195 1.17 4.13 -11.97
N GLY A 196 1.56 5.40 -12.04
CA GLY A 196 2.28 6.10 -10.99
C GLY A 196 1.53 6.05 -9.65
N VAL A 197 0.22 6.30 -9.67
CA VAL A 197 -0.64 6.14 -8.49
C VAL A 197 -0.56 4.72 -7.93
N ASN A 198 -0.66 3.70 -8.78
CA ASN A 198 -0.57 2.30 -8.36
C ASN A 198 0.79 1.94 -7.74
N TYR A 199 1.88 2.56 -8.19
CA TYR A 199 3.21 2.31 -7.64
C TYR A 199 3.41 2.86 -6.24
N ILE A 200 2.75 3.99 -5.88
CA ILE A 200 2.96 4.63 -4.57
C ILE A 200 1.77 4.50 -3.61
N ARG A 201 0.62 3.97 -4.03
CA ARG A 201 -0.57 3.86 -3.17
C ARG A 201 -0.36 3.10 -1.87
N GLY A 202 0.54 2.11 -1.85
CA GLY A 202 0.84 1.28 -0.66
C GLY A 202 1.78 1.94 0.35
N PHE A 203 2.37 3.08 0.05
CA PHE A 203 3.24 3.80 0.98
C PHE A 203 2.42 4.54 2.04
N LYS A 204 2.92 4.55 3.28
CA LYS A 204 2.29 5.28 4.39
C LYS A 204 2.74 6.75 4.39
N GLY A 205 1.93 7.63 4.98
CA GLY A 205 2.24 9.05 5.10
C GLY A 205 1.93 9.86 3.84
N ARG A 206 2.63 10.96 3.65
CA ARG A 206 2.42 11.89 2.54
C ARG A 206 2.92 11.32 1.23
N ARG A 207 2.03 11.20 0.24
CA ARG A 207 2.32 10.65 -1.09
C ARG A 207 2.10 11.72 -2.15
N VAL A 208 3.11 11.92 -2.98
CA VAL A 208 3.12 12.98 -3.99
C VAL A 208 3.67 12.45 -5.30
N ILE A 209 3.02 12.82 -6.39
CA ILE A 209 3.52 12.63 -7.75
C ILE A 209 3.86 13.99 -8.32
N VAL A 210 5.02 14.11 -8.97
CA VAL A 210 5.40 15.28 -9.77
C VAL A 210 5.60 14.84 -11.20
N VAL A 211 4.80 15.36 -12.11
CA VAL A 211 4.86 15.06 -13.55
C VAL A 211 5.58 16.21 -14.26
N LEU A 212 6.62 15.83 -15.01
CA LEU A 212 7.36 16.74 -15.88
C LEU A 212 7.08 16.32 -17.33
N SER A 213 6.37 17.16 -18.05
CA SER A 213 5.97 16.88 -19.44
C SER A 213 5.76 18.18 -20.19
N ASP A 214 5.83 18.16 -21.51
CA ASP A 214 5.30 19.25 -22.32
C ASP A 214 3.77 19.18 -22.48
N GLY A 215 3.12 18.16 -21.91
CA GLY A 215 1.71 18.11 -21.54
C GLY A 215 0.75 17.61 -22.59
N GLN A 216 1.20 17.34 -23.80
CA GLN A 216 0.32 16.74 -24.80
C GLN A 216 0.19 15.24 -24.58
N ASN A 217 -1.02 14.76 -24.26
CA ASN A 217 -1.29 13.34 -24.33
C ASN A 217 -1.52 12.94 -25.79
N PHE A 218 -0.50 12.38 -26.41
CA PHE A 218 -0.53 11.91 -27.80
C PHE A 218 -0.28 10.41 -27.88
N PRO A 219 -1.31 9.60 -27.53
CA PRO A 219 -1.17 8.16 -27.42
C PRO A 219 -1.08 7.47 -28.76
N MET A 220 -0.31 6.41 -28.84
CA MET A 220 -0.20 5.56 -30.00
C MET A 220 -1.53 4.86 -30.30
N LYS A 221 -1.97 4.86 -31.56
CA LYS A 221 -3.16 4.11 -31.98
C LYS A 221 -2.87 2.60 -31.84
N ASN A 222 -3.76 1.88 -31.14
CA ASN A 222 -3.62 0.44 -30.87
C ASN A 222 -2.28 0.07 -30.17
N ASN A 223 -1.92 0.84 -29.14
CA ASN A 223 -0.70 0.61 -28.37
C ASN A 223 -0.69 -0.78 -27.71
N PRO A 224 0.26 -1.68 -28.06
CA PRO A 224 0.32 -3.02 -27.50
C PRO A 224 0.75 -3.04 -26.03
N ALA A 225 1.38 -1.97 -25.54
CA ALA A 225 1.81 -1.86 -24.15
C ALA A 225 0.65 -1.69 -23.17
N PHE A 226 -0.52 -1.24 -23.66
CA PHE A 226 -1.68 -1.00 -22.82
C PHE A 226 -2.94 -1.61 -23.45
N THR A 227 -3.58 -2.49 -22.71
CA THR A 227 -4.80 -3.20 -23.16
C THR A 227 -6.03 -2.30 -23.27
N LYS A 228 -6.02 -1.15 -22.61
CA LYS A 228 -7.14 -0.22 -22.58
C LYS A 228 -6.65 1.23 -22.50
N ARG A 229 -7.07 2.04 -23.47
CA ARG A 229 -6.77 3.48 -23.47
C ARG A 229 -7.46 4.20 -22.32
N ARG A 230 -6.66 4.87 -21.50
CA ARG A 230 -7.16 5.63 -20.36
C ARG A 230 -7.50 7.07 -20.73
N ARG A 231 -8.60 7.55 -20.16
CA ARG A 231 -8.98 8.96 -20.24
C ARG A 231 -8.43 9.71 -19.03
N ILE A 232 -8.33 11.04 -19.13
CA ILE A 232 -7.84 11.91 -18.05
C ILE A 232 -8.60 11.69 -16.75
N GLU A 233 -9.93 11.50 -16.83
CA GLU A 233 -10.77 11.25 -15.65
C GLU A 233 -10.37 9.98 -14.91
N GLY A 234 -9.94 8.95 -15.63
CA GLY A 234 -9.49 7.69 -15.01
C GLY A 234 -8.19 7.84 -14.23
N ALA A 235 -7.28 8.70 -14.66
CA ALA A 235 -6.04 9.03 -13.93
C ALA A 235 -6.35 9.87 -12.68
N ILE A 236 -7.21 10.88 -12.83
CA ILE A 236 -7.66 11.74 -11.73
C ILE A 236 -8.42 10.93 -10.67
N ASP A 237 -9.40 10.12 -11.07
CA ASP A 237 -10.17 9.27 -10.16
C ASP A 237 -9.26 8.32 -9.35
N ALA A 238 -8.23 7.75 -9.99
CA ALA A 238 -7.27 6.90 -9.30
C ALA A 238 -6.50 7.66 -8.22
N ALA A 239 -5.99 8.85 -8.55
CA ALA A 239 -5.26 9.69 -7.60
C ALA A 239 -6.15 10.17 -6.44
N GLN A 240 -7.41 10.51 -6.74
CA GLN A 240 -8.39 10.91 -5.72
C GLN A 240 -8.74 9.74 -4.78
N ARG A 241 -8.95 8.52 -5.32
CA ARG A 241 -9.25 7.32 -4.51
C ARG A 241 -8.16 7.02 -3.50
N GLU A 242 -6.92 7.13 -3.95
CA GLU A 242 -5.76 6.82 -3.12
C GLU A 242 -5.29 8.02 -2.29
N GLY A 243 -5.96 9.18 -2.42
CA GLY A 243 -5.60 10.41 -1.72
C GLY A 243 -4.21 10.93 -2.10
N ILE A 244 -3.77 10.76 -3.35
CA ILE A 244 -2.45 11.17 -3.83
C ILE A 244 -2.56 12.51 -4.54
N SER A 245 -1.66 13.46 -4.23
CA SER A 245 -1.55 14.72 -4.97
C SER A 245 -0.67 14.55 -6.19
N VAL A 246 -1.11 15.11 -7.31
CA VAL A 246 -0.32 15.16 -8.54
C VAL A 246 0.01 16.62 -8.85
N PHE A 247 1.27 17.00 -8.71
CA PHE A 247 1.79 18.24 -9.22
C PHE A 247 2.19 18.07 -10.68
N THR A 248 1.94 19.07 -11.51
CA THR A 248 2.29 19.00 -12.92
C THR A 248 3.12 20.21 -13.32
N ILE A 249 4.19 19.97 -14.06
CA ILE A 249 5.12 20.97 -14.55
C ILE A 249 5.13 20.91 -16.08
N GLY A 250 4.63 21.94 -16.70
CA GLY A 250 4.64 22.11 -18.15
C GLY A 250 5.95 22.73 -18.61
N LEU A 251 6.72 21.99 -19.42
CA LEU A 251 8.07 22.35 -19.85
C LEU A 251 8.12 23.11 -21.20
N SER A 252 7.05 23.84 -21.55
CA SER A 252 6.96 24.53 -22.83
C SER A 252 5.85 25.58 -22.82
N THR A 253 6.00 26.62 -23.66
CA THR A 253 4.92 27.55 -23.97
C THR A 253 3.72 26.91 -24.63
N LYS A 254 3.92 25.76 -25.29
CA LYS A 254 2.92 24.97 -25.99
C LYS A 254 2.38 23.80 -25.16
N ALA A 255 2.78 23.71 -23.90
CA ALA A 255 2.28 22.67 -22.99
C ALA A 255 0.75 22.71 -22.91
N ASP A 256 0.12 21.54 -22.82
CA ASP A 256 -1.33 21.43 -22.64
C ASP A 256 -1.71 21.85 -21.21
N ARG A 257 -1.73 23.17 -21.01
CA ARG A 257 -2.05 23.81 -19.72
C ARG A 257 -3.40 23.38 -19.17
N THR A 258 -4.37 23.17 -20.05
CA THR A 258 -5.74 22.80 -19.65
C THR A 258 -5.76 21.45 -18.98
N ASN A 259 -5.19 20.41 -19.59
CA ASN A 259 -5.19 19.07 -19.05
C ASN A 259 -4.22 18.92 -17.87
N LEU A 260 -3.03 19.50 -17.93
CA LEU A 260 -2.07 19.48 -16.81
C LEU A 260 -2.64 20.19 -15.58
N SER A 261 -3.23 21.40 -15.75
CA SER A 261 -3.88 22.13 -14.67
C SER A 261 -5.08 21.37 -14.10
N LYS A 262 -5.88 20.72 -14.96
CA LYS A 262 -7.00 19.88 -14.52
C LYS A 262 -6.53 18.72 -13.63
N ILE A 263 -5.50 17.96 -14.07
CA ILE A 263 -4.93 16.86 -13.27
C ILE A 263 -4.47 17.41 -11.92
N ALA A 264 -3.66 18.45 -11.91
CA ALA A 264 -3.11 19.02 -10.67
C ALA A 264 -4.22 19.47 -9.72
N ARG A 265 -5.10 20.35 -10.17
CA ARG A 265 -6.16 20.92 -9.34
C ARG A 265 -7.10 19.87 -8.77
N GLU A 266 -7.58 18.94 -9.60
CA GLU A 266 -8.55 17.93 -9.16
C GLU A 266 -7.93 16.84 -8.25
N THR A 267 -6.60 16.72 -8.26
CA THR A 267 -5.87 15.81 -7.37
C THR A 267 -5.25 16.51 -6.15
N GLY A 268 -5.46 17.82 -5.97
CA GLY A 268 -4.94 18.60 -4.84
C GLY A 268 -3.46 18.94 -4.94
N GLY A 269 -2.87 18.83 -6.13
CA GLY A 269 -1.57 19.40 -6.47
C GLY A 269 -1.67 20.81 -7.02
N ALA A 270 -0.60 21.30 -7.62
CA ALA A 270 -0.53 22.57 -8.34
C ALA A 270 0.08 22.38 -9.73
N PHE A 271 -0.36 23.21 -10.67
CA PHE A 271 0.21 23.29 -12.00
C PHE A 271 1.18 24.46 -12.09
N PHE A 272 2.34 24.21 -12.67
CA PHE A 272 3.35 25.22 -12.94
C PHE A 272 3.75 25.17 -14.41
N THR A 273 4.15 26.32 -14.96
CA THR A 273 4.75 26.39 -16.28
C THR A 273 6.17 26.91 -16.11
N VAL A 274 7.12 26.28 -16.76
CA VAL A 274 8.53 26.61 -16.68
C VAL A 274 9.07 26.76 -18.10
N TYR A 275 9.77 27.85 -18.33
CA TYR A 275 10.38 28.17 -19.60
C TYR A 275 11.91 28.22 -19.53
N ASP A 276 12.44 28.35 -18.34
CA ASP A 276 13.87 28.48 -18.05
C ASP A 276 14.32 27.37 -17.09
N PRO A 277 15.46 26.72 -17.36
CA PRO A 277 16.05 25.72 -16.47
C PRO A 277 16.25 26.20 -15.02
N GLN A 278 16.57 27.48 -14.83
CA GLN A 278 16.80 28.05 -13.49
C GLN A 278 15.49 28.13 -12.68
N GLU A 279 14.38 28.47 -13.35
CA GLU A 279 13.05 28.47 -12.74
C GLU A 279 12.67 27.08 -12.22
N LEU A 280 13.03 26.03 -12.98
CA LEU A 280 12.68 24.65 -12.63
C LEU A 280 13.33 24.21 -11.31
N LYS A 281 14.58 24.61 -11.04
CA LYS A 281 15.25 24.36 -9.75
C LYS A 281 14.53 25.01 -8.57
N GLY A 282 14.19 26.31 -8.71
CA GLY A 282 13.45 27.03 -7.67
C GLY A 282 12.06 26.44 -7.41
N LEU A 283 11.40 25.95 -8.46
CA LEU A 283 10.07 25.37 -8.36
C LEU A 283 10.04 24.09 -7.52
N TYR A 284 11.03 23.21 -7.64
CA TYR A 284 11.09 22.03 -6.79
C TYR A 284 11.23 22.38 -5.31
N SER A 285 12.06 23.36 -4.99
CA SER A 285 12.20 23.86 -3.62
C SER A 285 10.87 24.44 -3.12
N LEU A 286 10.14 25.15 -3.97
CA LEU A 286 8.81 25.68 -3.64
C LEU A 286 7.79 24.57 -3.38
N ILE A 287 7.69 23.58 -4.28
CA ILE A 287 6.77 22.43 -4.10
C ILE A 287 7.09 21.69 -2.81
N ARG A 288 8.39 21.39 -2.57
CA ARG A 288 8.82 20.72 -1.35
C ARG A 288 8.49 21.53 -0.11
N ASN A 289 8.74 22.84 -0.14
CA ASN A 289 8.43 23.73 0.97
C ASN A 289 6.93 23.79 1.24
N GLN A 290 6.08 23.84 0.21
CA GLN A 290 4.63 23.76 0.36
C GLN A 290 4.22 22.46 1.06
N ILE A 291 4.77 21.30 0.63
CA ILE A 291 4.44 20.00 1.21
C ILE A 291 4.89 19.90 2.67
N LEU A 292 6.09 20.39 2.99
CA LEU A 292 6.63 20.32 4.35
C LEU A 292 5.85 21.18 5.34
N ASN A 293 5.25 22.29 4.87
CA ASN A 293 4.50 23.24 5.68
C ASN A 293 2.97 23.03 5.61
N GLU A 294 2.51 21.91 5.06
CA GLU A 294 1.10 21.55 5.13
C GLU A 294 0.62 21.39 6.58
N TYR A 295 -0.61 21.80 6.81
CA TYR A 295 -1.32 21.49 8.06
C TYR A 295 -1.97 20.12 7.97
N LEU A 296 -1.80 19.31 9.00
CA LEU A 296 -2.52 18.06 9.16
C LEU A 296 -3.72 18.29 10.06
N VAL A 297 -4.89 18.26 9.46
CA VAL A 297 -6.18 18.38 10.15
C VAL A 297 -6.76 16.99 10.34
N THR A 298 -7.03 16.59 11.58
CA THR A 298 -7.74 15.34 11.87
C THR A 298 -9.13 15.67 12.38
N TYR A 299 -10.16 15.07 11.81
CA TYR A 299 -11.52 15.29 12.23
C TYR A 299 -12.27 13.97 12.47
N ALA A 300 -13.37 14.04 13.25
CA ALA A 300 -14.29 12.92 13.44
C ALA A 300 -15.24 12.82 12.23
N ALA A 301 -15.04 11.79 11.41
CA ALA A 301 -15.85 11.57 10.22
C ALA A 301 -17.15 10.83 10.55
N ALA A 302 -18.22 11.09 9.77
CA ALA A 302 -19.43 10.28 9.86
C ALA A 302 -19.19 8.91 9.24
N MET A 303 -19.86 7.91 9.81
CA MET A 303 -19.91 6.55 9.25
C MET A 303 -21.07 6.38 8.26
N ASP A 304 -21.60 7.50 7.75
CA ASP A 304 -22.68 7.44 6.74
C ASP A 304 -22.20 6.65 5.52
N PRO A 305 -22.96 5.66 5.05
CA PRO A 305 -22.60 4.89 3.88
C PRO A 305 -22.64 5.80 2.64
N ALA A 306 -21.50 6.01 2.04
CA ALA A 306 -21.37 6.71 0.78
C ALA A 306 -20.10 6.26 0.06
N GLU A 307 -20.20 6.10 -1.26
CA GLU A 307 -19.03 5.78 -2.08
C GLU A 307 -18.03 6.93 -2.09
N LYS A 308 -18.54 8.15 -2.22
CA LYS A 308 -17.76 9.38 -2.25
C LYS A 308 -18.29 10.35 -1.20
N LYS A 309 -17.35 10.96 -0.48
CA LYS A 309 -17.64 12.04 0.45
C LYS A 309 -16.85 13.28 0.06
N LEU A 310 -17.50 14.43 0.15
CA LEU A 310 -16.88 15.71 -0.09
C LEU A 310 -16.49 16.34 1.25
N VAL A 311 -15.20 16.63 1.40
CA VAL A 311 -14.70 17.44 2.51
C VAL A 311 -14.49 18.86 2.00
N ARG A 312 -14.98 19.82 2.75
CA ARG A 312 -14.82 21.23 2.46
C ARG A 312 -14.22 21.92 3.66
N VAL A 313 -13.17 22.69 3.42
CA VAL A 313 -12.50 23.54 4.42
C VAL A 313 -12.67 24.99 3.99
N ARG A 314 -13.13 25.84 4.92
CA ARG A 314 -13.27 27.29 4.69
C ARG A 314 -12.41 28.01 5.71
N ALA A 315 -11.67 29.02 5.25
CA ALA A 315 -11.03 29.98 6.13
C ALA A 315 -12.05 31.02 6.61
N ARG A 316 -11.92 31.43 7.87
CA ARG A 316 -12.82 32.44 8.48
C ARG A 316 -12.47 33.87 8.13
N ASP A 317 -11.38 34.06 7.42
CA ASP A 317 -10.91 35.38 7.03
C ASP A 317 -11.80 35.98 5.92
N GLY A 318 -12.18 37.26 6.00
CA GLY A 318 -13.21 38.01 5.28
C GLY A 318 -13.40 37.77 3.78
N GLU A 319 -12.48 37.10 3.11
CA GLU A 319 -12.64 36.53 1.79
C GLU A 319 -13.00 35.02 1.93
N ARG A 320 -13.98 34.58 1.15
CA ARG A 320 -14.47 33.18 1.18
C ARG A 320 -13.45 32.21 0.57
N LEU A 321 -12.29 32.05 1.21
CA LEU A 321 -11.34 31.04 0.83
C LEU A 321 -11.90 29.67 1.18
N GLU A 322 -12.12 28.87 0.15
CA GLU A 322 -12.71 27.56 0.26
C GLU A 322 -11.88 26.54 -0.53
N ALA A 323 -11.61 25.39 0.09
CA ALA A 323 -11.04 24.23 -0.58
C ALA A 323 -11.95 23.04 -0.40
N GLU A 324 -12.19 22.31 -1.48
CA GLU A 324 -12.98 21.09 -1.44
C GLU A 324 -12.26 19.92 -2.11
N ARG A 325 -12.46 18.74 -1.58
CA ARG A 325 -11.94 17.50 -2.16
C ARG A 325 -12.80 16.31 -1.83
N LEU A 326 -12.97 15.46 -2.83
CA LEU A 326 -13.62 14.17 -2.67
C LEU A 326 -12.65 13.15 -2.07
N TYR A 327 -13.15 12.29 -1.20
CA TYR A 327 -12.49 11.06 -0.81
C TYR A 327 -13.45 9.88 -0.86
N PHE A 328 -12.89 8.70 -1.00
CA PHE A 328 -13.66 7.47 -1.01
C PHE A 328 -13.72 6.92 0.42
N SER A 329 -14.91 6.78 0.95
CA SER A 329 -15.08 6.11 2.24
C SER A 329 -14.82 4.62 2.08
N ALA A 330 -14.16 4.01 3.07
CA ALA A 330 -13.96 2.57 3.09
C ALA A 330 -15.32 1.87 3.13
N THR A 331 -15.58 1.02 2.16
CA THR A 331 -16.75 0.12 2.17
C THR A 331 -16.37 -1.17 2.86
N LEU A 332 -17.26 -1.73 3.67
CA LEU A 332 -17.05 -2.95 4.48
C LEU A 332 -16.68 -4.17 3.63
N PHE A 333 -16.54 -4.21 2.41
CA PHE A 333 -16.08 -5.32 1.55
C PHE A 333 -15.51 -4.83 0.22
N GLY A 334 -15.09 -3.55 0.11
CA GLY A 334 -14.52 -3.00 -1.13
C GLY A 334 -15.53 -2.85 -2.27
N ILE A 335 -16.81 -3.07 -2.03
CA ILE A 335 -17.88 -2.92 -3.00
C ILE A 335 -18.61 -1.61 -2.71
N PRO A 336 -18.56 -0.60 -3.59
CA PRO A 336 -19.38 0.59 -3.44
C PRO A 336 -20.84 0.15 -3.49
N VAL A 337 -21.59 0.42 -2.41
CA VAL A 337 -23.03 0.16 -2.39
C VAL A 337 -23.71 1.20 -3.27
N LYS A 338 -23.67 1.00 -4.56
CA LYS A 338 -24.56 1.68 -5.50
C LYS A 338 -25.92 1.04 -5.37
N GLU A 339 -26.80 1.69 -4.64
CA GLU A 339 -28.17 1.30 -4.42
C GLU A 339 -28.33 -0.13 -3.87
N LEU A 340 -28.98 -0.26 -2.71
CA LEU A 340 -29.35 -1.55 -2.17
C LEU A 340 -30.23 -2.26 -3.22
N ARG A 341 -29.61 -3.04 -4.08
CA ARG A 341 -30.34 -3.90 -5.00
C ARG A 341 -30.92 -5.03 -4.17
N TYR A 342 -32.22 -5.15 -4.19
CA TYR A 342 -33.00 -6.22 -3.56
C TYR A 342 -32.41 -7.63 -3.61
N PRO A 343 -31.59 -8.03 -4.64
CA PRO A 343 -30.99 -9.35 -4.65
C PRO A 343 -30.01 -9.60 -3.50
N LEU A 344 -29.37 -8.57 -2.93
CA LEU A 344 -28.44 -8.78 -1.81
C LEU A 344 -29.13 -9.30 -0.55
N PHE A 345 -30.41 -8.93 -0.32
CA PHE A 345 -31.22 -9.46 0.77
C PHE A 345 -31.60 -10.93 0.56
N LEU A 346 -31.59 -11.42 -0.68
CA LEU A 346 -31.80 -12.84 -0.98
C LEU A 346 -30.56 -13.68 -0.75
N PHE A 347 -29.37 -13.11 -0.89
CA PHE A 347 -28.11 -13.83 -0.64
C PHE A 347 -27.84 -14.08 0.85
N ALA A 348 -28.27 -13.19 1.75
CA ALA A 348 -28.06 -13.37 3.18
C ALA A 348 -28.80 -14.62 3.74
N PRO A 349 -30.13 -14.83 3.49
CA PRO A 349 -30.78 -16.06 3.88
C PRO A 349 -30.26 -17.30 3.15
N ALA A 350 -29.86 -17.17 1.86
CA ALA A 350 -29.25 -18.27 1.13
C ALA A 350 -27.89 -18.67 1.73
N ALA A 351 -27.06 -17.72 2.15
CA ALA A 351 -25.79 -17.98 2.83
C ALA A 351 -26.03 -18.63 4.21
N LEU A 352 -27.06 -18.21 4.96
CA LEU A 352 -27.43 -18.83 6.24
C LEU A 352 -27.91 -20.26 6.05
N VAL A 353 -28.72 -20.53 5.02
CA VAL A 353 -29.14 -21.90 4.67
C VAL A 353 -27.94 -22.75 4.27
N LEU A 354 -27.00 -22.20 3.46
CA LEU A 354 -25.77 -22.91 3.07
C LEU A 354 -24.89 -23.20 4.29
N LEU A 355 -24.70 -22.26 5.18
CA LEU A 355 -23.96 -22.45 6.44
C LEU A 355 -24.63 -23.51 7.33
N PHE A 356 -25.96 -23.48 7.40
CA PHE A 356 -26.71 -24.51 8.12
C PHE A 356 -26.54 -25.89 7.48
N LEU A 357 -26.62 -26.00 6.16
CA LEU A 357 -26.38 -27.24 5.43
C LEU A 357 -24.92 -27.73 5.62
N LEU A 358 -23.93 -26.83 5.53
CA LEU A 358 -22.54 -27.14 5.79
C LEU A 358 -22.30 -27.60 7.24
N SER A 359 -23.00 -27.02 8.21
CA SER A 359 -22.93 -27.47 9.63
C SER A 359 -23.46 -28.89 9.83
N ARG A 360 -24.33 -29.38 8.93
CA ARG A 360 -24.83 -30.77 8.93
C ARG A 360 -23.91 -31.74 8.22
N VAL A 361 -22.96 -31.27 7.40
CA VAL A 361 -21.96 -32.11 6.74
C VAL A 361 -20.99 -32.64 7.80
N ARG A 362 -21.16 -33.90 8.19
CA ARG A 362 -20.17 -34.60 9.01
C ARG A 362 -19.01 -34.99 8.11
N PHE A 363 -17.88 -34.30 8.25
CA PHE A 363 -16.64 -34.72 7.63
C PHE A 363 -16.26 -36.07 8.23
N ILE A 364 -16.43 -37.16 7.46
CA ILE A 364 -15.93 -38.49 7.84
C ILE A 364 -14.42 -38.45 7.61
N TYR A 365 -13.67 -38.09 8.65
CA TYR A 365 -12.22 -38.25 8.63
C TYR A 365 -11.94 -39.75 8.57
N ARG A 366 -11.44 -40.24 7.44
CA ARG A 366 -10.85 -41.59 7.38
C ARG A 366 -9.64 -41.58 8.32
N LYS A 367 -9.72 -42.35 9.42
CA LYS A 367 -8.58 -42.58 10.31
C LYS A 367 -7.46 -43.13 9.46
N ALA A 368 -6.32 -42.50 9.44
CA ALA A 368 -5.13 -43.07 8.83
C ALA A 368 -4.81 -44.37 9.55
N ALA A 369 -4.44 -45.39 8.80
CA ALA A 369 -4.05 -46.67 9.39
C ALA A 369 -2.77 -46.48 10.24
N PRO A 370 -2.69 -47.11 11.42
CA PRO A 370 -1.45 -47.08 12.19
C PRO A 370 -0.27 -47.59 11.39
N THR A 371 0.89 -47.03 11.59
CA THR A 371 2.08 -47.34 10.80
C THR A 371 3.31 -47.56 11.66
N LEU A 372 4.21 -48.43 11.14
CA LEU A 372 5.57 -48.56 11.62
C LEU A 372 6.51 -48.03 10.53
N SER A 373 7.30 -47.04 10.85
CA SER A 373 8.21 -46.38 9.90
C SER A 373 9.67 -46.57 10.34
N VAL A 374 10.51 -47.06 9.45
CA VAL A 374 11.96 -47.13 9.68
C VAL A 374 12.57 -45.75 9.44
N LEU A 375 13.17 -45.17 10.47
CA LEU A 375 13.82 -43.86 10.39
C LEU A 375 15.30 -43.95 9.99
N THR A 376 16.03 -44.84 10.62
CA THR A 376 17.47 -45.00 10.35
C THR A 376 17.86 -46.49 10.34
N VAL A 377 18.73 -46.85 9.39
CA VAL A 377 19.35 -48.20 9.34
C VAL A 377 20.85 -48.01 9.48
N ALA A 378 21.49 -48.76 10.37
CA ALA A 378 22.93 -48.70 10.58
C ALA A 378 23.69 -49.42 9.46
N GLY A 379 24.68 -48.71 8.83
CA GLY A 379 25.63 -49.33 7.88
C GLY A 379 26.03 -48.37 6.74
N LYS A 380 27.31 -48.41 6.34
CA LYS A 380 27.91 -47.54 5.29
C LYS A 380 27.35 -47.75 3.86
N LYS A 381 26.45 -48.71 3.63
CA LYS A 381 25.80 -49.00 2.34
C LYS A 381 24.26 -49.07 2.41
N ALA A 382 23.66 -48.72 3.55
CA ALA A 382 22.22 -48.73 3.70
C ALA A 382 21.62 -47.48 3.03
N ARG A 383 21.08 -47.62 1.82
CA ARG A 383 20.11 -46.68 1.27
C ARG A 383 18.82 -46.84 2.06
N ALA A 384 18.56 -45.95 2.99
CA ALA A 384 17.28 -45.84 3.67
C ALA A 384 16.18 -45.50 2.64
N ARG A 385 15.60 -46.47 1.99
CA ARG A 385 14.24 -46.36 1.49
C ARG A 385 13.36 -46.50 2.73
N GLY A 386 12.80 -45.38 3.21
CA GLY A 386 11.85 -45.38 4.30
C GLY A 386 10.70 -46.34 3.99
N ARG A 387 10.82 -47.57 4.52
CA ARG A 387 9.74 -48.55 4.47
C ARG A 387 8.79 -48.23 5.61
N THR A 388 7.61 -47.81 5.26
CA THR A 388 6.49 -47.66 6.19
C THR A 388 5.55 -48.85 5.97
N ILE A 389 5.24 -49.59 7.03
CA ILE A 389 4.24 -50.66 7.00
C ILE A 389 3.00 -50.20 7.74
N ALA A 390 1.85 -50.26 7.07
CA ALA A 390 0.57 -50.00 7.69
C ALA A 390 0.12 -51.23 8.49
N LEU A 391 -0.20 -51.03 9.75
CA LEU A 391 -0.81 -52.04 10.63
C LEU A 391 -2.33 -52.12 10.38
N GLY A 392 -2.72 -52.48 9.14
CA GLY A 392 -4.11 -52.38 8.66
C GLY A 392 -5.01 -53.57 9.08
N ALA A 393 -6.27 -53.44 8.72
CA ALA A 393 -7.30 -54.48 8.95
C ALA A 393 -6.98 -55.74 8.12
N GLY A 394 -6.55 -56.81 8.78
CA GLY A 394 -6.27 -58.11 8.14
C GLY A 394 -5.10 -58.85 8.75
N LYS A 395 -4.11 -58.18 9.31
CA LYS A 395 -3.00 -58.80 10.05
C LYS A 395 -3.14 -58.49 11.54
N THR A 396 -3.22 -59.56 12.34
CA THR A 396 -3.26 -59.50 13.81
C THR A 396 -1.87 -59.33 14.41
N GLN A 397 -0.83 -59.65 13.63
CA GLN A 397 0.57 -59.60 14.05
C GLN A 397 1.44 -59.17 12.88
N VAL A 398 2.45 -58.33 13.14
CA VAL A 398 3.48 -57.89 12.19
C VAL A 398 4.84 -58.20 12.77
N THR A 399 5.66 -58.98 12.07
CA THR A 399 7.01 -59.37 12.47
C THR A 399 8.06 -58.40 11.90
N ILE A 400 9.11 -58.15 12.69
CA ILE A 400 10.19 -57.22 12.34
C ILE A 400 11.52 -57.88 12.66
N GLY A 401 12.42 -57.93 11.69
CA GLY A 401 13.72 -58.58 11.85
C GLY A 401 14.56 -58.54 10.58
N GLY A 402 15.59 -59.38 10.54
CA GLY A 402 16.52 -59.51 9.41
C GLY A 402 16.19 -60.62 8.45
N SER A 403 15.13 -61.41 8.70
CA SER A 403 14.70 -62.51 7.83
C SER A 403 13.84 -61.98 6.67
N ASP A 404 14.00 -62.59 5.48
CA ASP A 404 13.14 -62.29 4.33
C ASP A 404 11.68 -62.71 4.56
N ALA A 405 11.42 -63.51 5.58
CA ALA A 405 10.09 -63.88 6.00
C ALA A 405 9.42 -62.87 6.93
N ASP A 406 10.15 -61.85 7.42
CA ASP A 406 9.60 -60.81 8.26
C ASP A 406 8.78 -59.82 7.46
N ASP A 407 7.67 -59.34 8.02
CA ASP A 407 6.83 -58.32 7.39
C ASP A 407 7.57 -56.99 7.18
N LEU A 408 8.47 -56.66 8.10
CA LEU A 408 9.39 -55.52 7.99
C LEU A 408 10.83 -56.05 8.08
N THR A 409 11.45 -56.27 6.92
CA THR A 409 12.82 -56.73 6.84
C THR A 409 13.80 -55.61 7.03
N ILE A 410 14.67 -55.68 8.04
CA ILE A 410 15.78 -54.76 8.29
C ILE A 410 17.03 -55.34 7.61
N SER A 411 17.34 -54.87 6.42
CA SER A 411 18.54 -55.30 5.68
C SER A 411 19.69 -54.32 5.90
N GLY A 412 20.88 -54.80 6.22
CA GLY A 412 22.10 -54.02 6.35
C GLY A 412 22.52 -53.70 7.79
N ASP A 413 21.74 -54.07 8.79
CA ASP A 413 22.13 -54.01 10.20
C ASP A 413 22.74 -55.36 10.63
N PRO A 414 24.07 -55.46 10.91
CA PRO A 414 24.73 -56.71 11.23
C PRO A 414 24.28 -57.30 12.58
N LYS A 415 23.61 -56.52 13.41
CA LYS A 415 23.07 -56.97 14.70
C LYS A 415 21.68 -57.55 14.60
N VAL A 416 21.02 -57.44 13.45
CA VAL A 416 19.65 -57.91 13.18
C VAL A 416 19.73 -59.06 12.15
N ARG A 417 19.71 -60.33 12.60
CA ARG A 417 19.87 -61.48 11.69
C ARG A 417 18.62 -62.34 11.53
N LEU A 418 17.70 -62.29 12.46
CA LEU A 418 16.48 -63.09 12.49
C LEU A 418 15.31 -62.26 12.91
N THR A 419 14.10 -62.86 13.04
CA THR A 419 12.96 -62.18 13.62
C THR A 419 13.28 -61.74 15.06
N GLU A 420 13.30 -60.44 15.31
CA GLU A 420 13.70 -59.85 16.60
C GLU A 420 12.50 -59.46 17.45
N MET A 421 11.42 -59.04 16.82
CA MET A 421 10.20 -58.64 17.53
C MET A 421 8.94 -58.80 16.68
N ALA A 422 7.81 -58.88 17.35
CA ALA A 422 6.49 -58.85 16.76
C ALA A 422 5.63 -57.76 17.40
N VAL A 423 4.80 -57.12 16.60
CA VAL A 423 3.77 -56.17 17.08
C VAL A 423 2.42 -56.82 16.87
N GLU A 424 1.76 -57.17 17.96
CA GLU A 424 0.42 -57.76 17.97
C GLU A 424 -0.65 -56.70 18.16
N ARG A 425 -1.77 -56.86 17.44
CA ARG A 425 -2.96 -56.02 17.61
C ARG A 425 -4.07 -56.82 18.26
N LYS A 426 -4.53 -56.39 19.44
CA LYS A 426 -5.68 -57.00 20.13
C LYS A 426 -6.60 -55.90 20.67
N GLY A 427 -7.86 -55.85 20.22
CA GLY A 427 -8.82 -54.86 20.71
C GLY A 427 -8.43 -53.40 20.48
N GLY A 428 -7.65 -53.10 19.40
CA GLY A 428 -7.19 -51.73 19.11
C GLY A 428 -5.92 -51.33 19.87
N VAL A 429 -5.38 -52.19 20.70
CA VAL A 429 -4.13 -51.98 21.43
C VAL A 429 -3.00 -52.67 20.67
N TYR A 430 -1.89 -52.00 20.50
CA TYR A 430 -0.68 -52.52 19.84
C TYR A 430 0.36 -52.89 20.89
N THR A 431 0.74 -54.18 20.94
CA THR A 431 1.68 -54.70 21.91
C THR A 431 2.91 -55.22 21.20
N LEU A 432 4.07 -54.66 21.52
CA LEU A 432 5.37 -55.14 21.09
C LEU A 432 5.76 -56.36 21.96
N LYS A 433 6.23 -57.44 21.32
CA LYS A 433 6.85 -58.60 21.97
C LYS A 433 8.23 -58.81 21.34
N ALA A 434 9.27 -58.84 22.14
CA ALA A 434 10.61 -59.21 21.71
C ALA A 434 10.75 -60.73 21.67
N GLU A 435 11.26 -61.27 20.57
CA GLU A 435 11.32 -62.75 20.37
C GLU A 435 12.58 -63.38 20.99
N LYS A 436 13.77 -62.81 20.68
CA LYS A 436 15.04 -63.46 21.11
C LYS A 436 15.83 -62.63 22.12
N SER A 437 15.89 -61.32 21.94
CA SER A 437 16.63 -60.39 22.78
C SER A 437 15.75 -59.20 23.19
N PRO A 438 15.92 -58.59 24.37
CA PRO A 438 15.18 -57.40 24.71
C PRO A 438 15.45 -56.29 23.68
N VAL A 439 14.39 -55.73 23.11
CA VAL A 439 14.47 -54.54 22.26
C VAL A 439 14.37 -53.26 23.10
N THR A 440 14.87 -52.18 22.62
CA THR A 440 14.83 -50.91 23.36
C THR A 440 13.68 -50.04 22.84
N VAL A 441 12.78 -49.61 23.73
CA VAL A 441 11.71 -48.64 23.42
C VAL A 441 11.92 -47.41 24.26
N ASN A 442 12.07 -46.25 23.62
CA ASN A 442 12.37 -44.96 24.28
C ASN A 442 13.56 -45.11 25.25
N ASN A 443 14.65 -45.70 24.78
CA ASN A 443 15.89 -45.97 25.52
C ASN A 443 15.76 -46.92 26.74
N ARG A 444 14.67 -47.70 26.86
CA ARG A 444 14.50 -48.72 27.89
C ARG A 444 14.37 -50.08 27.27
N ALA A 445 15.15 -51.06 27.72
CA ALA A 445 15.08 -52.45 27.28
C ALA A 445 13.77 -53.07 27.77
N VAL A 446 13.01 -53.67 26.83
CA VAL A 446 11.71 -54.29 27.12
C VAL A 446 11.58 -55.66 26.43
N LYS A 447 10.91 -56.61 27.06
CA LYS A 447 10.48 -57.88 26.44
C LYS A 447 9.06 -57.75 25.89
N THR A 448 8.19 -57.05 26.57
CA THR A 448 6.82 -56.78 26.14
C THR A 448 6.42 -55.37 26.54
N ARG A 449 5.75 -54.63 25.63
CA ARG A 449 5.29 -53.27 25.90
C ARG A 449 4.11 -52.90 25.02
N VAL A 450 3.12 -52.21 25.61
CA VAL A 450 2.06 -51.58 24.85
C VAL A 450 2.63 -50.29 24.22
N LEU A 451 2.51 -50.19 22.90
CA LEU A 451 3.03 -49.07 22.10
C LEU A 451 2.04 -47.89 22.14
N LYS A 452 2.61 -46.69 22.18
CA LYS A 452 1.90 -45.41 22.04
C LYS A 452 2.43 -44.68 20.80
N SER A 453 1.59 -43.86 20.16
CA SER A 453 2.02 -43.02 19.02
C SER A 453 3.25 -42.21 19.39
N GLY A 454 4.27 -42.23 18.54
CA GLY A 454 5.58 -41.61 18.76
C GLY A 454 6.59 -42.49 19.51
N ASP A 455 6.25 -43.70 19.92
CA ASP A 455 7.24 -44.61 20.53
C ASP A 455 8.35 -44.96 19.53
N VAL A 456 9.59 -44.73 19.97
CA VAL A 456 10.82 -45.01 19.23
C VAL A 456 11.38 -46.36 19.65
N ILE A 457 11.34 -47.30 18.72
CA ILE A 457 11.77 -48.70 18.92
C ILE A 457 13.15 -48.86 18.28
N ARG A 458 14.12 -49.36 19.04
CA ARG A 458 15.45 -49.63 18.54
C ARG A 458 15.71 -51.13 18.50
N VAL A 459 16.01 -51.64 17.29
CA VAL A 459 16.33 -53.08 17.02
C VAL A 459 17.72 -53.10 16.40
N GLY A 460 18.70 -53.62 17.11
CA GLY A 460 20.10 -53.44 16.73
C GLY A 460 20.49 -51.99 16.74
N ASP A 461 21.01 -51.52 15.62
CA ASP A 461 21.33 -50.10 15.40
C ASP A 461 20.25 -49.39 14.55
N THR A 462 19.17 -50.06 14.22
CA THR A 462 18.04 -49.58 13.43
C THR A 462 16.95 -48.98 14.32
N THR A 463 16.42 -47.85 13.91
CA THR A 463 15.34 -47.15 14.63
C THR A 463 14.03 -47.21 13.85
N VAL A 464 12.97 -47.66 14.52
CA VAL A 464 11.59 -47.76 13.99
C VAL A 464 10.68 -46.92 14.86
N VAL A 465 9.79 -46.14 14.26
CA VAL A 465 8.80 -45.34 15.00
C VAL A 465 7.41 -45.90 14.74
N PHE A 466 6.66 -46.02 15.83
CA PHE A 466 5.25 -46.40 15.79
C PHE A 466 4.37 -45.15 15.78
N ASP A 467 3.45 -45.06 14.84
CA ASP A 467 2.44 -44.03 14.76
C ASP A 467 1.04 -44.66 14.72
N GLU A 468 0.20 -44.30 15.66
CA GLU A 468 -1.17 -44.81 15.78
C GLU A 468 -2.14 -44.21 14.73
N GLY A 469 -1.66 -43.30 13.88
CA GLY A 469 -2.48 -42.66 12.83
C GLY A 469 -3.55 -41.73 13.38
N ARG A 470 -3.41 -41.27 14.63
CA ARG A 470 -4.24 -40.17 15.16
C ARG A 470 -3.71 -38.86 14.61
N VAL A 471 -4.57 -38.11 13.95
CA VAL A 471 -4.30 -36.69 13.71
C VAL A 471 -4.14 -36.02 15.06
N GLY A 472 -2.95 -35.53 15.34
CA GLY A 472 -2.63 -34.89 16.61
C GLY A 472 -3.63 -33.76 16.93
N ASP A 473 -4.05 -33.70 18.17
CA ASP A 473 -4.63 -32.50 18.78
C ASP A 473 -3.60 -31.38 18.64
N ALA A 474 -3.77 -30.55 17.61
CA ALA A 474 -3.06 -29.30 17.49
C ALA A 474 -3.72 -28.33 18.46
N GLY A 475 -3.12 -28.20 19.63
CA GLY A 475 -3.18 -27.02 20.48
C GLY A 475 -4.53 -26.69 21.10
N LYS A 476 -4.66 -27.01 22.39
CA LYS A 476 -5.36 -26.09 23.31
C LYS A 476 -4.48 -24.87 23.57
#